data_39f976609a19c520d1e5f1923cc46fe0
#
_entry.id   39f976609a19c520d1e5f1923cc46fe0
#
_cell.length_a   1.000
_cell.length_b   1.000
_cell.length_c   1.000
_cell.angle_alpha   90.00
_cell.angle_beta   90.00
_cell.angle_gamma   90.00
#
_symmetry.space_group_name_H-M   'P 1'
#
loop_
_entity.id
_entity.type
_entity.pdbx_description
1 polymer ?
#
loop_
_entity_poly.entity_id
_entity_poly.type
_entity_poly.pdbx_seq_one_letter_code
_entity_poly.pdbx_strand_id
1 'polypeptide(L)'
;FIAMGGRIIDEGEPKYLNSPETSFFNKSNELFGLYEVKELEKNIASLIVVEGYMDVIGLYEHGIKNAVATLGTAVTPNHVSKIMRYTNKIFFAFDGDLAGGKAAWKAVENTFPIIREDINIHFVFFEEGHDPDSYINEHGLTAFQKLLDESISLSSYFLSKVKEYNLETLEGRAQAAA
;
A
#
# COMPACT_ATOMS: atom_id res chain seq x y z
N PHE A 1 -1.70 -3.64 23.29
CA PHE A 1 -1.32 -4.59 22.22
C PHE A 1 -2.54 -5.46 21.92
N ILE A 2 -2.86 -5.63 20.62
CA ILE A 2 -3.97 -6.47 20.15
C ILE A 2 -3.50 -7.70 19.36
N ALA A 3 -2.26 -7.67 18.86
CA ALA A 3 -1.63 -8.73 18.11
C ALA A 3 -0.10 -8.59 18.13
N MET A 4 0.58 -9.65 17.72
CA MET A 4 2.02 -9.69 17.53
C MET A 4 2.34 -10.21 16.13
N GLY A 5 3.38 -9.67 15.51
CA GLY A 5 3.98 -10.18 14.27
C GLY A 5 5.41 -10.65 14.53
N GLY A 6 5.84 -11.65 13.82
CA GLY A 6 7.22 -12.15 13.84
C GLY A 6 7.71 -12.43 12.43
N ARG A 7 9.00 -12.18 12.18
CA ARG A 7 9.69 -12.58 10.96
C ARG A 7 10.85 -13.50 11.33
N ILE A 8 11.01 -14.58 10.58
CA ILE A 8 12.19 -15.44 10.74
C ILE A 8 13.43 -14.68 10.24
N ILE A 9 14.51 -14.76 10.98
CA ILE A 9 15.77 -14.09 10.63
C ILE A 9 16.61 -15.00 9.72
N ASP A 10 16.57 -16.30 10.00
CA ASP A 10 17.28 -17.31 9.22
C ASP A 10 16.40 -17.90 8.11
N GLU A 11 16.92 -18.88 7.37
CA GLU A 11 16.15 -19.63 6.37
C GLU A 11 15.07 -20.48 7.04
N GLY A 12 13.86 -20.46 6.49
CA GLY A 12 12.73 -21.26 6.96
C GLY A 12 11.38 -20.72 6.53
N GLU A 13 10.34 -21.52 6.76
CA GLU A 13 8.97 -21.18 6.47
C GLU A 13 8.07 -21.37 7.72
N PRO A 14 7.07 -20.51 7.94
CA PRO A 14 6.72 -19.34 7.14
C PRO A 14 7.65 -18.14 7.42
N LYS A 15 7.97 -17.35 6.38
CA LYS A 15 8.82 -16.15 6.49
C LYS A 15 8.24 -15.13 7.49
N TYR A 16 6.92 -15.02 7.56
CA TYR A 16 6.19 -14.17 8.48
C TYR A 16 5.13 -14.96 9.23
N LEU A 17 4.99 -14.68 10.52
CA LEU A 17 3.96 -15.23 11.38
C LEU A 17 3.24 -14.09 12.10
N ASN A 18 1.94 -14.00 11.91
CA ASN A 18 1.09 -13.03 12.62
C ASN A 18 0.17 -13.76 13.59
N SER A 19 -0.21 -13.09 14.67
CA SER A 19 -1.25 -13.58 15.57
C SER A 19 -2.49 -14.01 14.79
N PRO A 20 -3.20 -15.04 15.21
CA PRO A 20 -4.50 -15.38 14.64
C PRO A 20 -5.51 -14.24 14.84
N GLU A 21 -6.54 -14.19 14.01
CA GLU A 21 -7.63 -13.24 14.19
C GLU A 21 -8.40 -13.51 15.47
N THR A 22 -8.85 -12.44 16.12
CA THR A 22 -9.65 -12.47 17.35
C THR A 22 -10.78 -11.44 17.25
N SER A 23 -11.64 -11.37 18.25
CA SER A 23 -12.66 -10.31 18.34
C SER A 23 -12.08 -8.89 18.42
N PHE A 24 -10.80 -8.74 18.80
CA PHE A 24 -10.09 -7.45 18.91
C PHE A 24 -9.09 -7.21 17.79
N PHE A 25 -8.71 -8.24 17.04
CA PHE A 25 -7.71 -8.16 15.97
C PHE A 25 -8.26 -8.80 14.70
N ASN A 26 -8.51 -7.95 13.71
CA ASN A 26 -8.92 -8.36 12.37
C ASN A 26 -7.96 -7.74 11.36
N LYS A 27 -7.19 -8.57 10.66
CA LYS A 27 -6.18 -8.14 9.68
C LYS A 27 -6.76 -7.29 8.55
N SER A 28 -8.03 -7.50 8.19
CA SER A 28 -8.72 -6.71 7.18
C SER A 28 -9.09 -5.30 7.63
N ASN A 29 -8.94 -4.98 8.92
CA ASN A 29 -9.29 -3.70 9.51
C ASN A 29 -8.10 -2.98 10.13
N GLU A 30 -7.03 -3.71 10.48
CA GLU A 30 -5.92 -3.15 11.23
C GLU A 30 -4.74 -2.82 10.32
N LEU A 31 -4.05 -1.73 10.65
CA LEU A 31 -2.85 -1.26 9.97
C LEU A 31 -1.72 -1.15 10.99
N PHE A 32 -0.61 -1.82 10.70
CA PHE A 32 0.62 -1.68 11.48
C PHE A 32 1.19 -0.27 11.29
N GLY A 33 1.72 0.33 12.33
CA GLY A 33 2.32 1.67 12.30
C GLY A 33 1.33 2.82 12.45
N LEU A 34 0.01 2.61 12.27
CA LEU A 34 -0.96 3.70 12.33
C LEU A 34 -1.05 4.38 13.71
N TYR A 35 -0.85 3.62 14.79
CA TYR A 35 -0.81 4.19 16.13
C TYR A 35 0.36 5.15 16.28
N GLU A 36 1.54 4.74 15.88
CA GLU A 36 2.78 5.51 15.94
C GLU A 36 2.69 6.80 15.11
N VAL A 37 2.15 6.72 13.90
CA VAL A 37 1.92 7.90 13.06
C VAL A 37 1.02 8.91 13.77
N LYS A 38 -0.07 8.46 14.39
CA LYS A 38 -1.02 9.33 15.11
C LYS A 38 -0.43 9.97 16.36
N GLU A 39 0.48 9.28 17.04
CA GLU A 39 1.17 9.85 18.22
C GLU A 39 2.18 10.94 17.80
N LEU A 40 2.79 10.78 16.62
CA LEU A 40 3.78 11.73 16.11
C LEU A 40 3.15 12.97 15.45
N GLU A 41 2.03 12.79 14.73
CA GLU A 41 1.44 13.84 13.92
C GLU A 41 -0.06 13.99 14.20
N LYS A 42 -0.46 15.17 14.70
CA LYS A 42 -1.88 15.51 14.89
C LYS A 42 -2.62 15.70 13.56
N ASN A 43 -1.93 16.24 12.55
CA ASN A 43 -2.45 16.48 11.22
C ASN A 43 -1.60 15.69 10.22
N ILE A 44 -2.05 14.51 9.84
CA ILE A 44 -1.34 13.62 8.93
C ILE A 44 -1.53 14.12 7.51
N ALA A 45 -0.46 14.70 6.94
CA ALA A 45 -0.49 15.27 5.58
C ALA A 45 -0.69 14.20 4.50
N SER A 46 -0.09 13.02 4.70
CA SER A 46 -0.26 11.86 3.81
C SER A 46 0.05 10.57 4.55
N LEU A 47 -0.43 9.43 4.04
CA LEU A 47 -0.03 8.10 4.49
C LEU A 47 0.53 7.29 3.33
N ILE A 48 1.61 6.56 3.60
CA ILE A 48 2.22 5.60 2.69
C ILE A 48 1.82 4.21 3.16
N VAL A 49 1.13 3.47 2.31
CA VAL A 49 0.65 2.12 2.59
C VAL A 49 1.55 1.13 1.88
N VAL A 50 2.21 0.28 2.65
CA VAL A 50 3.12 -0.78 2.18
C VAL A 50 2.55 -2.15 2.52
N GLU A 51 3.15 -3.23 2.01
CA GLU A 51 2.66 -4.59 2.21
C GLU A 51 3.08 -5.18 3.55
N GLY A 52 4.32 -4.95 3.97
CA GLY A 52 4.94 -5.57 5.13
C GLY A 52 5.28 -4.59 6.26
N TYR A 53 5.25 -5.09 7.48
CA TYR A 53 5.66 -4.27 8.63
C TYR A 53 7.18 -4.03 8.67
N MET A 54 7.98 -4.84 7.98
CA MET A 54 9.42 -4.58 7.84
C MET A 54 9.67 -3.35 6.99
N ASP A 55 8.87 -3.14 5.93
CA ASP A 55 8.95 -1.93 5.11
C ASP A 55 8.65 -0.68 5.95
N VAL A 56 7.64 -0.74 6.83
CA VAL A 56 7.34 0.37 7.76
C VAL A 56 8.54 0.66 8.66
N ILE A 57 9.18 -0.37 9.20
CA ILE A 57 10.33 -0.21 10.10
C ILE A 57 11.52 0.39 9.34
N GLY A 58 11.85 -0.15 8.16
CA GLY A 58 12.95 0.36 7.33
C GLY A 58 12.72 1.80 6.89
N LEU A 59 11.50 2.14 6.44
CA LEU A 59 11.13 3.52 6.11
C LEU A 59 11.24 4.45 7.33
N TYR A 60 10.82 3.99 8.50
CA TYR A 60 10.91 4.76 9.74
C TYR A 60 12.36 5.06 10.15
N GLU A 61 13.26 4.10 10.02
CA GLU A 61 14.69 4.27 10.28
C GLU A 61 15.34 5.34 9.39
N HIS A 62 14.83 5.48 8.16
CA HIS A 62 15.26 6.51 7.20
C HIS A 62 14.50 7.84 7.32
N GLY A 63 13.66 8.01 8.36
CA GLY A 63 12.96 9.25 8.65
C GLY A 63 11.57 9.40 8.02
N ILE A 64 11.07 8.40 7.29
CA ILE A 64 9.70 8.36 6.77
C ILE A 64 8.78 7.79 7.85
N LYS A 65 8.12 8.67 8.58
CA LYS A 65 7.35 8.31 9.78
C LYS A 65 5.85 8.14 9.55
N ASN A 66 5.39 8.37 8.32
CA ASN A 66 3.99 8.29 7.91
C ASN A 66 3.68 7.03 7.09
N ALA A 67 4.45 5.96 7.28
CA ALA A 67 4.21 4.66 6.65
C ALA A 67 3.36 3.76 7.54
N VAL A 68 2.47 2.98 6.90
CA VAL A 68 1.63 1.96 7.53
C VAL A 68 1.59 0.71 6.68
N ALA A 69 1.42 -0.47 7.28
CA ALA A 69 1.34 -1.71 6.53
C ALA A 69 0.03 -2.46 6.73
N THR A 70 -0.42 -3.17 5.70
CA THR A 70 -1.36 -4.26 5.83
C THR A 70 -0.65 -5.48 6.42
N LEU A 71 -1.38 -6.33 7.12
CA LEU A 71 -0.79 -7.41 7.92
C LEU A 71 -0.83 -8.76 7.20
N GLY A 72 -0.21 -8.83 6.00
CA GLY A 72 -0.21 -10.03 5.18
C GLY A 72 -1.55 -10.30 4.51
N THR A 73 -2.32 -9.25 4.24
CA THR A 73 -3.55 -9.27 3.45
C THR A 73 -3.50 -8.18 2.39
N ALA A 74 -4.20 -8.36 1.29
CA ALA A 74 -4.40 -7.27 0.34
C ALA A 74 -5.10 -6.08 1.00
N VAL A 75 -4.89 -4.88 0.45
CA VAL A 75 -5.63 -3.67 0.86
C VAL A 75 -7.13 -3.92 0.76
N THR A 76 -7.87 -3.70 1.83
CA THR A 76 -9.32 -3.89 1.90
C THR A 76 -10.06 -2.55 1.89
N PRO A 77 -11.37 -2.51 1.57
CA PRO A 77 -12.18 -1.31 1.72
C PRO A 77 -12.16 -0.73 3.15
N ASN A 78 -12.05 -1.60 4.17
CA ASN A 78 -11.96 -1.17 5.56
C ASN A 78 -10.64 -0.46 5.86
N HIS A 79 -9.51 -0.95 5.32
CA HIS A 79 -8.23 -0.26 5.40
C HIS A 79 -8.32 1.14 4.80
N VAL A 80 -8.82 1.25 3.57
CA VAL A 80 -8.97 2.53 2.88
C VAL A 80 -9.90 3.47 3.65
N SER A 81 -11.06 2.98 4.10
CA SER A 81 -12.00 3.75 4.91
C SER A 81 -11.38 4.22 6.23
N LYS A 82 -10.53 3.39 6.86
CA LYS A 82 -9.80 3.77 8.08
C LYS A 82 -8.80 4.88 7.79
N ILE A 83 -8.00 4.78 6.73
CA ILE A 83 -6.99 5.76 6.32
C ILE A 83 -7.63 7.11 6.00
N MET A 84 -8.74 7.13 5.26
CA MET A 84 -9.48 8.32 4.86
C MET A 84 -10.04 9.15 6.03
N ARG A 85 -10.00 8.63 7.27
CA ARG A 85 -10.36 9.39 8.48
C ARG A 85 -9.22 10.28 8.98
N TYR A 86 -8.01 10.03 8.52
CA TYR A 86 -6.79 10.68 9.03
C TYR A 86 -6.12 11.57 8.00
N THR A 87 -6.25 11.24 6.72
CA THR A 87 -5.65 12.02 5.63
C THR A 87 -6.49 11.94 4.37
N ASN A 88 -6.33 12.93 3.50
CA ASN A 88 -6.89 12.93 2.15
C ASN A 88 -5.85 12.58 1.07
N LYS A 89 -4.59 12.28 1.43
CA LYS A 89 -3.55 11.90 0.48
C LYS A 89 -2.93 10.56 0.86
N ILE A 90 -3.08 9.58 -0.03
CA ILE A 90 -2.68 8.19 0.20
C ILE A 90 -1.74 7.77 -0.91
N PHE A 91 -0.60 7.21 -0.54
CA PHE A 91 0.31 6.54 -1.46
C PHE A 91 0.25 5.04 -1.19
N PHE A 92 -0.04 4.26 -2.20
CA PHE A 92 0.14 2.82 -2.18
C PHE A 92 1.50 2.50 -2.80
N ALA A 93 2.41 1.95 -2.02
CA ALA A 93 3.75 1.59 -2.42
C ALA A 93 3.86 0.06 -2.45
N PHE A 94 3.88 -0.50 -3.66
CA PHE A 94 3.88 -1.93 -3.92
C PHE A 94 5.23 -2.38 -4.46
N ASP A 95 5.60 -3.62 -4.14
CA ASP A 95 6.83 -4.25 -4.63
C ASP A 95 6.91 -4.21 -6.17
N GLY A 96 8.12 -4.14 -6.70
CA GLY A 96 8.40 -4.02 -8.13
C GLY A 96 8.23 -5.34 -8.92
N ASP A 97 7.36 -6.22 -8.46
CA ASP A 97 7.13 -7.54 -9.06
C ASP A 97 5.69 -7.71 -9.58
N LEU A 98 5.42 -8.89 -10.15
CA LEU A 98 4.08 -9.22 -10.65
C LEU A 98 3.02 -9.31 -9.53
N ALA A 99 3.43 -9.64 -8.30
CA ALA A 99 2.51 -9.71 -7.17
C ALA A 99 2.11 -8.30 -6.73
N GLY A 100 3.07 -7.36 -6.65
CA GLY A 100 2.79 -5.94 -6.38
C GLY A 100 1.87 -5.31 -7.43
N GLY A 101 2.04 -5.65 -8.73
CA GLY A 101 1.11 -5.21 -9.78
C GLY A 101 -0.32 -5.71 -9.58
N LYS A 102 -0.51 -6.96 -9.13
CA LYS A 102 -1.83 -7.51 -8.79
C LYS A 102 -2.39 -6.87 -7.52
N ALA A 103 -1.55 -6.63 -6.51
CA ALA A 103 -1.95 -5.96 -5.28
C ALA A 103 -2.42 -4.52 -5.57
N ALA A 104 -1.73 -3.80 -6.46
CA ALA A 104 -2.13 -2.46 -6.91
C ALA A 104 -3.50 -2.48 -7.58
N TRP A 105 -3.76 -3.43 -8.49
CA TRP A 105 -5.08 -3.54 -9.12
C TRP A 105 -6.16 -3.85 -8.11
N LYS A 106 -5.88 -4.76 -7.16
CA LYS A 106 -6.82 -5.07 -6.08
C LYS A 106 -7.11 -3.87 -5.18
N ALA A 107 -6.12 -3.02 -4.93
CA ALA A 107 -6.31 -1.76 -4.21
C ALA A 107 -7.22 -0.80 -5.00
N VAL A 108 -7.09 -0.72 -6.33
CA VAL A 108 -8.02 0.03 -7.20
C VAL A 108 -9.45 -0.47 -7.01
N GLU A 109 -9.70 -1.76 -7.23
CA GLU A 109 -11.03 -2.37 -7.11
C GLU A 109 -11.69 -2.11 -5.75
N ASN A 110 -10.90 -2.23 -4.67
CA ASN A 110 -11.39 -2.05 -3.31
C ASN A 110 -11.59 -0.58 -2.93
N THR A 111 -10.96 0.34 -3.64
CA THR A 111 -11.02 1.79 -3.37
C THR A 111 -12.16 2.46 -4.13
N PHE A 112 -12.37 2.13 -5.40
CA PHE A 112 -13.36 2.79 -6.25
C PHE A 112 -14.76 2.89 -5.65
N PRO A 113 -15.32 1.82 -5.01
CA PRO A 113 -16.67 1.89 -4.47
C PRO A 113 -16.85 2.86 -3.29
N ILE A 114 -15.74 3.28 -2.67
CA ILE A 114 -15.76 4.03 -1.40
C ILE A 114 -15.00 5.34 -1.45
N ILE A 115 -14.35 5.66 -2.58
CA ILE A 115 -13.57 6.88 -2.72
C ILE A 115 -14.46 8.11 -2.65
N ARG A 116 -13.97 9.16 -1.98
CA ARG A 116 -14.62 10.48 -1.91
C ARG A 116 -13.87 11.46 -2.81
N GLU A 117 -14.54 12.52 -3.23
CA GLU A 117 -14.00 13.55 -4.13
C GLU A 117 -12.76 14.27 -3.58
N ASP A 118 -12.64 14.37 -2.25
CA ASP A 118 -11.54 15.04 -1.57
C ASP A 118 -10.28 14.16 -1.41
N ILE A 119 -10.33 12.89 -1.81
CA ILE A 119 -9.26 11.91 -1.60
C ILE A 119 -8.35 11.82 -2.83
N ASN A 120 -7.06 11.97 -2.59
CA ASN A 120 -6.00 11.84 -3.58
C ASN A 120 -5.23 10.53 -3.34
N ILE A 121 -5.34 9.60 -4.26
CA ILE A 121 -4.68 8.30 -4.20
C ILE A 121 -3.64 8.21 -5.31
N HIS A 122 -2.46 7.77 -4.93
CA HIS A 122 -1.31 7.60 -5.79
C HIS A 122 -0.72 6.20 -5.63
N PHE A 123 -0.15 5.69 -6.70
CA PHE A 123 0.58 4.42 -6.74
C PHE A 123 2.06 4.68 -6.99
N VAL A 124 2.89 4.05 -6.18
CA VAL A 124 4.35 4.01 -6.31
C VAL A 124 4.74 2.59 -6.64
N PHE A 125 5.50 2.40 -7.70
CA PHE A 125 6.04 1.11 -8.10
C PHE A 125 7.57 1.19 -8.04
N PHE A 126 8.16 0.22 -7.38
CA PHE A 126 9.62 0.09 -7.34
C PHE A 126 10.13 -0.64 -8.59
N GLU A 127 11.41 -0.54 -8.83
CA GLU A 127 12.10 -1.32 -9.85
C GLU A 127 12.06 -2.82 -9.48
N GLU A 128 12.17 -3.70 -10.48
CA GLU A 128 12.14 -5.14 -10.27
C GLU A 128 13.20 -5.58 -9.25
N GLY A 129 12.76 -6.35 -8.26
CA GLY A 129 13.61 -6.83 -7.17
C GLY A 129 13.69 -5.92 -5.95
N HIS A 130 13.06 -4.75 -5.99
CA HIS A 130 12.97 -3.86 -4.84
C HIS A 130 11.58 -3.89 -4.18
N ASP A 131 11.61 -3.84 -2.86
CA ASP A 131 10.52 -3.43 -1.98
C ASP A 131 10.83 -2.05 -1.36
N PRO A 132 9.91 -1.42 -0.64
CA PRO A 132 10.14 -0.11 -0.01
C PRO A 132 11.39 -0.05 0.87
N ASP A 133 11.65 -1.10 1.67
CA ASP A 133 12.79 -1.18 2.58
C ASP A 133 14.12 -1.28 1.81
N SER A 134 14.24 -2.21 0.89
CA SER A 134 15.46 -2.38 0.09
C SER A 134 15.76 -1.16 -0.78
N TYR A 135 14.73 -0.53 -1.36
CA TYR A 135 14.90 0.65 -2.18
C TYR A 135 15.46 1.84 -1.40
N ILE A 136 14.88 2.12 -0.21
CA ILE A 136 15.36 3.26 0.59
C ILE A 136 16.75 3.00 1.18
N ASN A 137 17.06 1.75 1.51
CA ASN A 137 18.39 1.34 1.95
C ASN A 137 19.46 1.56 0.86
N GLU A 138 19.14 1.27 -0.40
CA GLU A 138 20.10 1.38 -1.51
C GLU A 138 20.20 2.82 -2.04
N HIS A 139 19.06 3.50 -2.23
CA HIS A 139 19.01 4.79 -2.94
C HIS A 139 18.83 6.01 -2.02
N GLY A 140 18.46 5.79 -0.77
CA GLY A 140 18.31 6.80 0.26
C GLY A 140 17.00 7.61 0.19
N LEU A 141 16.82 8.45 1.20
CA LEU A 141 15.59 9.23 1.41
C LEU A 141 15.23 10.15 0.22
N THR A 142 16.21 10.80 -0.38
CA THR A 142 15.96 11.75 -1.49
C THR A 142 15.39 11.05 -2.71
N ALA A 143 15.91 9.87 -3.05
CA ALA A 143 15.40 9.07 -4.17
C ALA A 143 13.99 8.56 -3.88
N PHE A 144 13.72 8.12 -2.64
CA PHE A 144 12.39 7.69 -2.25
C PHE A 144 11.36 8.84 -2.31
N GLN A 145 11.72 10.03 -1.85
CA GLN A 145 10.85 11.22 -1.96
C GLN A 145 10.55 11.57 -3.42
N LYS A 146 11.56 11.45 -4.30
CA LYS A 146 11.36 11.65 -5.74
C LYS A 146 10.36 10.65 -6.32
N LEU A 147 10.42 9.37 -5.91
CA LEU A 147 9.43 8.37 -6.32
C LEU A 147 8.01 8.74 -5.88
N LEU A 148 7.84 9.28 -4.67
CA LEU A 148 6.54 9.77 -4.21
C LEU A 148 6.04 10.93 -5.07
N ASP A 149 6.92 11.84 -5.49
CA ASP A 149 6.56 12.99 -6.33
C ASP A 149 6.21 12.55 -7.77
N GLU A 150 6.85 11.50 -8.28
CA GLU A 150 6.62 10.90 -9.60
C GLU A 150 5.50 9.84 -9.61
N SER A 151 4.83 9.63 -8.47
CA SER A 151 3.78 8.62 -8.29
C SER A 151 2.60 8.81 -9.26
N ILE A 152 1.97 7.71 -9.63
CA ILE A 152 0.87 7.68 -10.61
C ILE A 152 -0.46 7.84 -9.87
N SER A 153 -1.31 8.78 -10.28
CA SER A 153 -2.65 8.93 -9.70
C SER A 153 -3.53 7.70 -9.96
N LEU A 154 -4.50 7.44 -9.07
CA LEU A 154 -5.49 6.36 -9.22
C LEU A 154 -6.16 6.39 -10.60
N SER A 155 -6.59 7.57 -11.05
CA SER A 155 -7.25 7.72 -12.34
C SER A 155 -6.31 7.41 -13.52
N SER A 156 -5.06 7.88 -13.45
CA SER A 156 -4.05 7.61 -14.49
C SER A 156 -3.69 6.13 -14.54
N TYR A 157 -3.52 5.50 -13.39
CA TYR A 157 -3.25 4.06 -13.31
C TYR A 157 -4.42 3.23 -13.85
N PHE A 158 -5.65 3.52 -13.42
CA PHE A 158 -6.85 2.87 -13.95
C PHE A 158 -6.96 3.01 -15.46
N LEU A 159 -6.81 4.25 -15.99
CA LEU A 159 -6.89 4.48 -17.43
C LEU A 159 -5.77 3.77 -18.21
N SER A 160 -4.57 3.64 -17.63
CA SER A 160 -3.50 2.86 -18.25
C SER A 160 -3.89 1.39 -18.41
N LYS A 161 -4.53 0.81 -17.38
CA LYS A 161 -5.01 -0.57 -17.40
C LYS A 161 -6.16 -0.79 -18.37
N VAL A 162 -7.11 0.13 -18.42
CA VAL A 162 -8.21 0.07 -19.40
C VAL A 162 -7.69 0.12 -20.84
N LYS A 163 -6.62 0.88 -21.10
CA LYS A 163 -6.00 0.95 -22.44
C LYS A 163 -5.31 -0.34 -22.89
N GLU A 164 -5.00 -1.26 -21.98
CA GLU A 164 -4.47 -2.58 -22.34
C GLU A 164 -5.52 -3.44 -23.08
N TYR A 165 -6.82 -3.11 -22.95
CA TYR A 165 -7.90 -3.74 -23.70
C TYR A 165 -8.10 -3.04 -25.04
N ASN A 166 -8.42 -3.82 -26.09
CA ASN A 166 -8.76 -3.26 -27.39
C ASN A 166 -10.19 -2.69 -27.38
N LEU A 167 -10.33 -1.43 -27.02
CA LEU A 167 -11.64 -0.77 -26.92
C LEU A 167 -12.34 -0.54 -28.27
N GLU A 168 -11.68 -0.80 -29.39
CA GLU A 168 -12.28 -0.73 -30.73
C GLU A 168 -13.15 -1.95 -31.03
N THR A 169 -12.89 -3.08 -30.37
CA THR A 169 -13.66 -4.32 -30.52
C THR A 169 -14.76 -4.42 -29.45
N LEU A 170 -15.79 -5.21 -29.74
CA LEU A 170 -16.90 -5.48 -28.82
C LEU A 170 -16.42 -6.33 -27.64
N GLU A 171 -15.57 -7.31 -27.91
CA GLU A 171 -14.94 -8.18 -26.95
C GLU A 171 -14.03 -7.41 -25.99
N GLY A 172 -13.19 -6.50 -26.52
CA GLY A 172 -12.30 -5.68 -25.71
C GLY A 172 -13.05 -4.71 -24.79
N ARG A 173 -14.16 -4.12 -25.28
CA ARG A 173 -15.04 -3.30 -24.42
C ARG A 173 -15.73 -4.12 -23.34
N ALA A 174 -16.19 -5.34 -23.64
CA ALA A 174 -16.79 -6.23 -22.66
C ALA A 174 -15.76 -6.65 -21.58
N GLN A 175 -14.52 -6.95 -21.97
CA GLN A 175 -13.43 -7.29 -21.05
C GLN A 175 -13.05 -6.11 -20.16
N ALA A 176 -13.03 -4.89 -20.69
CA ALA A 176 -12.71 -3.68 -19.92
C ALA A 176 -13.84 -3.28 -18.94
N ALA A 177 -15.06 -3.76 -19.16
CA ALA A 177 -16.24 -3.47 -18.34
C ALA A 177 -16.52 -4.54 -17.27
N ALA A 178 -15.88 -5.71 -17.36
CA ALA A 178 -16.01 -6.82 -16.42
C ALA A 178 -15.07 -6.68 -15.22
#